data_88d2ba0d5e42f62125871c5548e2ddac
#
_entry.id   88d2ba0d5e42f62125871c5548e2ddac
#
_cell.length_a   1.000
_cell.length_b   1.000
_cell.length_c   1.000
_cell.angle_alpha   90.00
_cell.angle_beta   90.00
_cell.angle_gamma   90.00
#
_symmetry.space_group_name_H-M   'P 1'
#
loop_
_entity.id
_entity.type
_entity.pdbx_description
1 polymer ?
#
loop_
_entity_poly.entity_id
_entity_poly.type
_entity_poly.pdbx_seq_one_letter_code
_entity_poly.pdbx_strand_id
1 'polypeptide(L)'
;MLHFVGGKNTFDQHHGPLFIDENFANIRGPGEAIGIHSGHHEGLQRNHFRFQEGKFHCGQVNILLALKDIGPGDGGTVIIPSSHKSNIRHPEFEKNSMKKGKVTSAENMTASKEIYLKAGDGLLFVDSLCHGSAKRTNKGERRIVVYRYGPSWGFFRHPYRPSKKLLSNLTEFQKKIVMPHEQVLSPNNKENKII
;
A
#
# COMPACT_ATOMS: atom_id res chain seq x y z
N MET A 1 -7.67 9.14 -3.01
CA MET A 1 -6.39 8.95 -2.30
C MET A 1 -5.99 10.15 -1.45
N LEU A 2 -5.90 11.34 -2.01
CA LEU A 2 -5.51 12.57 -1.30
C LEU A 2 -6.24 12.76 0.03
N HIS A 3 -7.53 12.52 0.05
CA HIS A 3 -8.38 12.67 1.23
C HIS A 3 -7.92 11.80 2.41
N PHE A 4 -7.49 10.57 2.15
CA PHE A 4 -7.04 9.65 3.21
C PHE A 4 -5.64 9.96 3.72
N VAL A 5 -4.79 10.57 2.91
CA VAL A 5 -3.39 10.86 3.25
C VAL A 5 -3.23 12.21 3.96
N GLY A 6 -4.28 13.00 4.11
CA GLY A 6 -4.23 14.26 4.85
C GLY A 6 -5.03 15.39 4.20
N GLY A 7 -5.47 15.20 2.96
CA GLY A 7 -6.31 16.17 2.25
C GLY A 7 -5.56 17.40 1.75
N LYS A 8 -6.34 18.37 1.31
CA LYS A 8 -5.86 19.55 0.57
C LYS A 8 -4.87 20.41 1.36
N ASN A 9 -5.00 20.48 2.66
CA ASN A 9 -4.19 21.37 3.51
C ASN A 9 -2.86 20.73 3.97
N THR A 10 -2.57 19.50 3.57
CA THR A 10 -1.33 18.80 3.92
C THR A 10 -0.18 19.16 2.98
N PHE A 11 -0.45 19.89 1.91
CA PHE A 11 0.48 20.18 0.83
C PHE A 11 0.77 21.67 0.74
N ASP A 12 2.00 21.98 0.41
CA ASP A 12 2.47 23.31 0.12
C ASP A 12 3.08 23.37 -1.30
N GLN A 13 3.70 24.50 -1.63
CA GLN A 13 4.34 24.67 -2.93
C GLN A 13 5.56 23.77 -3.17
N HIS A 14 6.15 23.24 -2.11
CA HIS A 14 7.36 22.41 -2.16
C HIS A 14 7.04 20.93 -2.18
N HIS A 15 5.94 20.53 -1.53
CA HIS A 15 5.55 19.13 -1.38
C HIS A 15 4.36 18.80 -2.28
N GLY A 16 4.45 17.71 -2.99
CA GLY A 16 3.34 17.19 -3.78
C GLY A 16 2.23 16.62 -2.90
N PRO A 17 1.07 16.31 -3.49
CA PRO A 17 -0.10 15.86 -2.75
C PRO A 17 0.04 14.48 -2.14
N LEU A 18 0.90 13.65 -2.67
CA LEU A 18 1.23 12.31 -2.19
C LEU A 18 2.51 11.84 -2.89
N PHE A 19 3.12 10.81 -2.34
CA PHE A 19 4.36 10.25 -2.85
C PHE A 19 4.22 8.74 -3.04
N ILE A 20 4.82 8.21 -4.11
CA ILE A 20 4.99 6.76 -4.28
C ILE A 20 6.09 6.29 -3.33
N ASP A 21 5.68 5.67 -2.24
CA ASP A 21 6.58 5.14 -1.22
C ASP A 21 7.20 3.81 -1.67
N GLU A 22 6.46 3.02 -2.45
CA GLU A 22 6.93 1.76 -3.00
C GLU A 22 6.08 1.35 -4.21
N ASN A 23 6.72 0.72 -5.20
CA ASN A 23 6.03 0.00 -6.24
C ASN A 23 6.77 -1.29 -6.60
N PHE A 24 6.03 -2.33 -6.92
CA PHE A 24 6.59 -3.61 -7.39
C PHE A 24 5.57 -4.44 -8.14
N ALA A 25 6.06 -5.35 -8.96
CA ALA A 25 5.24 -6.39 -9.57
C ALA A 25 5.24 -7.64 -8.69
N ASN A 26 4.06 -8.20 -8.44
CA ASN A 26 3.89 -9.49 -7.81
C ASN A 26 3.43 -10.49 -8.86
N ILE A 27 4.35 -11.39 -9.24
CA ILE A 27 4.11 -12.46 -10.21
C ILE A 27 4.18 -13.77 -9.46
N ARG A 28 3.09 -14.55 -9.49
CA ARG A 28 2.96 -15.74 -8.66
C ARG A 28 2.32 -16.91 -9.40
N GLY A 29 3.03 -18.02 -9.47
CA GLY A 29 2.53 -19.31 -9.90
C GLY A 29 1.66 -20.01 -8.84
N PRO A 30 1.27 -21.28 -9.05
CA PRO A 30 0.62 -22.10 -8.04
C PRO A 30 1.43 -22.16 -6.75
N GLY A 31 0.77 -22.13 -5.60
CA GLY A 31 1.43 -22.14 -4.30
C GLY A 31 0.53 -21.68 -3.16
N GLU A 32 1.12 -21.66 -1.97
CA GLU A 32 0.40 -21.39 -0.73
C GLU A 32 -0.12 -19.94 -0.63
N ALA A 33 -1.06 -19.71 0.28
CA ALA A 33 -1.58 -18.39 0.62
C ALA A 33 -0.46 -17.44 1.09
N ILE A 34 -0.66 -16.14 0.90
CA ILE A 34 0.11 -15.12 1.61
C ILE A 34 -0.66 -14.76 2.88
N GLY A 35 0.00 -14.92 4.02
CA GLY A 35 -0.63 -14.69 5.31
C GLY A 35 -1.15 -13.27 5.50
N ILE A 36 -2.12 -13.16 6.39
CA ILE A 36 -2.75 -11.89 6.74
C ILE A 36 -1.73 -10.98 7.43
N HIS A 37 -1.74 -9.72 7.02
CA HIS A 37 -0.96 -8.65 7.62
C HIS A 37 -1.75 -7.34 7.59
N SER A 38 -1.31 -6.38 8.40
CA SER A 38 -1.88 -5.04 8.49
C SER A 38 -0.86 -4.11 9.10
N GLY A 39 -0.54 -3.01 8.47
CA GLY A 39 0.41 -2.04 9.02
C GLY A 39 0.00 -1.50 10.39
N HIS A 40 -1.29 -1.30 10.63
CA HIS A 40 -1.82 -0.90 11.92
C HIS A 40 -1.48 -1.92 13.03
N HIS A 41 -1.83 -3.17 12.82
CA HIS A 41 -1.65 -4.22 13.84
C HIS A 41 -0.19 -4.65 14.02
N GLU A 42 0.67 -4.21 13.17
CA GLU A 42 2.12 -4.43 13.25
C GLU A 42 2.88 -3.31 13.95
N GLY A 43 2.17 -2.32 14.50
CA GLY A 43 2.75 -1.23 15.28
C GLY A 43 3.25 -0.03 14.45
N LEU A 44 2.96 0.00 13.16
CA LEU A 44 3.33 1.13 12.30
C LEU A 44 2.34 2.28 12.49
N GLN A 45 2.60 3.17 13.44
CA GLN A 45 1.69 4.27 13.82
C GLN A 45 1.24 5.13 12.64
N ARG A 46 2.10 5.39 11.68
CA ARG A 46 1.76 6.18 10.48
C ARG A 46 0.67 5.52 9.63
N ASN A 47 0.53 4.20 9.70
CA ASN A 47 -0.46 3.45 8.93
C ASN A 47 -1.80 3.35 9.65
N HIS A 48 -1.93 3.93 10.84
CA HIS A 48 -3.20 3.94 11.56
C HIS A 48 -4.29 4.65 10.75
N PHE A 49 -5.47 4.03 10.70
CA PHE A 49 -6.66 4.65 10.17
C PHE A 49 -7.35 5.43 11.29
N ARG A 50 -7.35 6.75 11.20
CA ARG A 50 -7.82 7.66 12.25
C ARG A 50 -9.01 8.45 11.77
N PHE A 51 -9.93 8.71 12.69
CA PHE A 51 -11.05 9.61 12.46
C PHE A 51 -10.81 10.91 13.22
N GLN A 52 -10.73 12.01 12.50
CA GLN A 52 -10.50 13.32 13.06
C GLN A 52 -11.27 14.37 12.25
N GLU A 53 -11.94 15.31 12.93
CA GLU A 53 -12.70 16.38 12.29
C GLU A 53 -13.70 15.91 11.24
N GLY A 54 -14.40 14.80 11.55
CA GLY A 54 -15.38 14.22 10.64
C GLY A 54 -14.81 13.45 9.43
N LYS A 55 -13.50 13.24 9.36
CA LYS A 55 -12.83 12.58 8.23
C LYS A 55 -11.94 11.44 8.69
N PHE A 56 -11.82 10.43 7.82
CA PHE A 56 -10.85 9.37 8.00
C PHE A 56 -9.53 9.71 7.33
N HIS A 57 -8.43 9.40 8.01
CA HIS A 57 -7.06 9.57 7.55
C HIS A 57 -6.23 8.31 7.79
N CYS A 58 -5.30 8.03 6.89
CA CYS A 58 -4.26 7.02 7.09
C CYS A 58 -2.97 7.44 6.39
N GLY A 59 -1.85 6.94 6.87
CA GLY A 59 -0.54 7.29 6.30
C GLY A 59 -0.15 6.49 5.07
N GLN A 60 -0.94 5.50 4.65
CA GLN A 60 -0.63 4.72 3.46
C GLN A 60 -1.88 4.17 2.79
N VAL A 61 -1.92 4.34 1.48
CA VAL A 61 -2.96 3.81 0.58
C VAL A 61 -2.30 2.93 -0.47
N ASN A 62 -2.86 1.76 -0.68
CA ASN A 62 -2.39 0.78 -1.66
C ASN A 62 -3.34 0.68 -2.84
N ILE A 63 -2.78 0.53 -4.03
CA ILE A 63 -3.51 0.13 -5.24
C ILE A 63 -2.87 -1.16 -5.76
N LEU A 64 -3.69 -2.19 -5.95
CA LEU A 64 -3.31 -3.41 -6.64
C LEU A 64 -3.96 -3.40 -8.02
N LEU A 65 -3.17 -3.21 -9.06
CA LEU A 65 -3.64 -3.24 -10.46
C LEU A 65 -3.49 -4.65 -11.01
N ALA A 66 -4.59 -5.27 -11.44
CA ALA A 66 -4.59 -6.58 -12.06
C ALA A 66 -4.13 -6.48 -13.52
N LEU A 67 -3.06 -7.19 -13.88
CA LEU A 67 -2.58 -7.29 -15.27
C LEU A 67 -3.16 -8.48 -16.02
N LYS A 68 -3.85 -9.38 -15.31
CA LYS A 68 -4.61 -10.52 -15.81
C LYS A 68 -5.86 -10.68 -14.98
N ASP A 69 -6.85 -11.38 -15.50
CA ASP A 69 -8.03 -11.80 -14.74
C ASP A 69 -7.61 -12.60 -13.52
N ILE A 70 -8.26 -12.34 -12.41
CA ILE A 70 -8.07 -13.02 -11.13
C ILE A 70 -9.45 -13.51 -10.68
N GLY A 71 -9.65 -14.80 -10.76
CA GLY A 71 -10.88 -15.48 -10.37
C GLY A 71 -10.65 -16.56 -9.30
N PRO A 72 -11.64 -17.43 -9.08
CA PRO A 72 -11.51 -18.53 -8.14
C PRO A 72 -10.30 -19.42 -8.44
N GLY A 73 -9.50 -19.73 -7.42
CA GLY A 73 -8.28 -20.53 -7.57
C GLY A 73 -7.07 -19.78 -8.11
N ASP A 74 -7.18 -18.50 -8.46
CA ASP A 74 -6.06 -17.68 -8.92
C ASP A 74 -5.27 -17.04 -7.77
N GLY A 75 -5.69 -17.26 -6.53
CA GLY A 75 -5.05 -16.70 -5.35
C GLY A 75 -5.30 -15.20 -5.22
N GLY A 76 -6.56 -14.79 -5.29
CA GLY A 76 -7.01 -13.41 -5.17
C GLY A 76 -6.59 -12.77 -3.85
N THR A 77 -6.66 -11.46 -3.79
CA THR A 77 -6.41 -10.74 -2.55
C THR A 77 -7.50 -11.06 -1.53
N VAL A 78 -7.11 -11.51 -0.37
CA VAL A 78 -8.02 -11.76 0.76
C VAL A 78 -8.00 -10.54 1.67
N ILE A 79 -9.18 -10.09 2.06
CA ILE A 79 -9.37 -8.97 2.99
C ILE A 79 -10.31 -9.37 4.12
N ILE A 80 -10.18 -8.68 5.26
CA ILE A 80 -11.19 -8.68 6.31
C ILE A 80 -11.88 -7.31 6.27
N PRO A 81 -13.12 -7.23 5.73
CA PRO A 81 -13.83 -5.95 5.61
C PRO A 81 -13.92 -5.21 6.94
N SER A 82 -13.77 -3.89 6.89
CA SER A 82 -13.80 -2.98 8.06
C SER A 82 -12.69 -3.15 9.10
N SER A 83 -11.79 -4.10 8.97
CA SER A 83 -10.69 -4.32 9.93
C SER A 83 -9.75 -3.11 10.09
N HIS A 84 -9.67 -2.24 9.09
CA HIS A 84 -8.90 -0.98 9.16
C HIS A 84 -9.43 0.02 10.21
N LYS A 85 -10.69 -0.14 10.63
CA LYS A 85 -11.35 0.70 11.65
C LYS A 85 -11.29 0.07 13.05
N SER A 86 -10.79 -1.16 13.16
CA SER A 86 -10.75 -1.88 14.44
C SER A 86 -9.47 -1.57 15.21
N ASN A 87 -9.61 -1.25 16.49
CA ASN A 87 -8.49 -1.16 17.43
C ASN A 87 -8.11 -2.52 18.03
N ILE A 88 -8.86 -3.58 17.70
CA ILE A 88 -8.68 -4.93 18.21
C ILE A 88 -8.26 -5.83 17.05
N ARG A 89 -7.22 -6.62 17.27
CA ARG A 89 -6.82 -7.64 16.29
C ARG A 89 -7.91 -8.68 16.11
N HIS A 90 -8.06 -9.14 14.87
CA HIS A 90 -8.94 -10.27 14.58
C HIS A 90 -8.48 -11.50 15.40
N PRO A 91 -9.39 -12.27 16.04
CA PRO A 91 -9.00 -13.42 16.89
C PRO A 91 -8.11 -14.45 16.20
N GLU A 92 -8.29 -14.64 14.90
CA GLU A 92 -7.50 -15.59 14.10
C GLU A 92 -6.26 -14.96 13.44
N PHE A 93 -5.95 -13.68 13.72
CA PHE A 93 -4.85 -12.95 13.08
C PHE A 93 -3.50 -13.65 13.28
N GLU A 94 -3.16 -13.95 14.51
CA GLU A 94 -1.86 -14.55 14.85
C GLU A 94 -1.66 -15.93 14.17
N LYS A 95 -2.72 -16.73 14.10
CA LYS A 95 -2.68 -18.05 13.45
C LYS A 95 -2.41 -17.96 11.94
N ASN A 96 -2.91 -16.93 11.30
CA ASN A 96 -2.87 -16.75 9.84
C ASN A 96 -1.92 -15.63 9.41
N SER A 97 -1.13 -15.07 10.32
CA SER A 97 -0.21 -13.98 10.03
C SER A 97 0.94 -14.42 9.13
N MET A 98 1.32 -13.53 8.23
CA MET A 98 2.49 -13.69 7.38
C MET A 98 3.78 -13.96 8.18
N LYS A 99 3.87 -13.48 9.42
CA LYS A 99 5.03 -13.70 10.30
C LYS A 99 5.16 -15.12 10.80
N LYS A 100 4.11 -15.93 10.74
CA LYS A 100 4.12 -17.34 11.15
C LYS A 100 4.72 -18.28 10.10
N GLY A 101 5.15 -17.78 8.97
CA GLY A 101 5.73 -18.58 7.90
C GLY A 101 4.64 -19.23 7.03
N LYS A 102 4.56 -20.56 7.03
CA LYS A 102 3.62 -21.25 6.13
C LYS A 102 2.17 -21.03 6.55
N VAL A 103 1.42 -20.28 5.74
CA VAL A 103 -0.02 -20.03 5.93
C VAL A 103 -0.77 -20.83 4.86
N THR A 104 -1.65 -21.70 5.31
CA THR A 104 -2.34 -22.65 4.44
C THR A 104 -3.63 -22.12 3.82
N SER A 105 -4.33 -21.21 4.48
CA SER A 105 -5.68 -20.80 4.04
C SER A 105 -6.15 -19.48 4.66
N ALA A 106 -5.56 -18.35 4.23
CA ALA A 106 -6.01 -17.02 4.66
C ALA A 106 -7.49 -16.77 4.28
N GLU A 107 -7.95 -17.37 3.18
CA GLU A 107 -9.32 -17.30 2.68
C GLU A 107 -10.37 -17.97 3.58
N ASN A 108 -9.95 -18.83 4.51
CA ASN A 108 -10.84 -19.53 5.43
C ASN A 108 -11.01 -18.84 6.79
N MET A 109 -10.41 -17.66 6.97
CA MET A 109 -10.61 -16.89 8.21
C MET A 109 -12.05 -16.40 8.30
N THR A 110 -12.56 -16.34 9.51
CA THR A 110 -13.90 -15.78 9.79
C THR A 110 -14.00 -14.36 9.20
N ALA A 111 -15.09 -14.08 8.50
CA ALA A 111 -15.37 -12.81 7.82
C ALA A 111 -14.36 -12.41 6.74
N SER A 112 -13.44 -13.27 6.33
CA SER A 112 -12.58 -12.99 5.20
C SER A 112 -13.35 -13.00 3.88
N LYS A 113 -12.83 -12.24 2.91
CA LYS A 113 -13.40 -12.17 1.56
C LYS A 113 -12.26 -12.17 0.56
N GLU A 114 -12.29 -13.10 -0.38
CA GLU A 114 -11.42 -13.09 -1.55
C GLU A 114 -11.97 -12.14 -2.61
N ILE A 115 -11.11 -11.30 -3.16
CA ILE A 115 -11.47 -10.30 -4.18
C ILE A 115 -11.04 -10.78 -5.55
N TYR A 116 -11.99 -10.81 -6.47
CA TYR A 116 -11.77 -11.14 -7.87
C TYR A 116 -11.71 -9.87 -8.70
N LEU A 117 -10.83 -9.84 -9.69
CA LEU A 117 -10.57 -8.66 -10.52
C LEU A 117 -10.46 -9.08 -12.00
N LYS A 118 -10.90 -8.23 -12.90
CA LYS A 118 -10.58 -8.32 -14.31
C LYS A 118 -9.25 -7.64 -14.62
N ALA A 119 -8.62 -8.02 -15.71
CA ALA A 119 -7.44 -7.32 -16.19
C ALA A 119 -7.76 -5.83 -16.39
N GLY A 120 -6.96 -4.95 -15.80
CA GLY A 120 -7.19 -3.52 -15.78
C GLY A 120 -7.93 -2.99 -14.55
N ASP A 121 -8.58 -3.84 -13.77
CA ASP A 121 -9.20 -3.43 -12.51
C ASP A 121 -8.14 -3.08 -11.45
N GLY A 122 -8.48 -2.12 -10.60
CA GLY A 122 -7.67 -1.72 -9.45
C GLY A 122 -8.40 -1.89 -8.12
N LEU A 123 -7.77 -2.59 -7.17
CA LEU A 123 -8.22 -2.67 -5.79
C LEU A 123 -7.54 -1.59 -4.95
N LEU A 124 -8.31 -0.61 -4.47
CA LEU A 124 -7.83 0.45 -3.58
C LEU A 124 -8.16 0.12 -2.13
N PHE A 125 -7.18 0.17 -1.24
CA PHE A 125 -7.38 0.01 0.19
C PHE A 125 -6.30 0.72 1.01
N VAL A 126 -6.60 0.98 2.28
CA VAL A 126 -5.64 1.54 3.24
C VAL A 126 -4.79 0.44 3.86
N ASP A 127 -3.51 0.70 4.15
CA ASP A 127 -2.57 -0.32 4.65
C ASP A 127 -2.96 -0.91 6.02
N SER A 128 -3.80 -0.20 6.77
CA SER A 128 -4.38 -0.70 8.03
C SER A 128 -5.44 -1.80 7.85
N LEU A 129 -5.94 -2.04 6.63
CA LEU A 129 -6.83 -3.17 6.36
C LEU A 129 -6.08 -4.49 6.53
N CYS A 130 -6.66 -5.44 7.27
CA CYS A 130 -6.13 -6.81 7.31
C CYS A 130 -6.30 -7.45 5.94
N HIS A 131 -5.18 -7.81 5.31
CA HIS A 131 -5.17 -8.37 3.97
C HIS A 131 -4.05 -9.40 3.77
N GLY A 132 -4.21 -10.21 2.77
CA GLY A 132 -3.27 -11.24 2.34
C GLY A 132 -3.66 -11.74 0.95
N SER A 133 -3.41 -12.99 0.64
CA SER A 133 -3.92 -13.61 -0.57
C SER A 133 -4.28 -15.07 -0.36
N ALA A 134 -5.27 -15.53 -1.09
CA ALA A 134 -5.67 -16.93 -1.13
C ALA A 134 -4.58 -17.83 -1.71
N LYS A 135 -4.69 -19.12 -1.48
CA LYS A 135 -3.89 -20.15 -2.14
C LYS A 135 -4.16 -20.10 -3.65
N ARG A 136 -3.10 -20.19 -4.45
CA ARG A 136 -3.25 -20.32 -5.90
C ARG A 136 -3.17 -21.79 -6.30
N THR A 137 -4.24 -22.29 -6.90
CA THR A 137 -4.35 -23.69 -7.39
C THR A 137 -4.33 -23.78 -8.90
N ASN A 138 -4.73 -22.73 -9.61
CA ASN A 138 -4.76 -22.70 -11.07
C ASN A 138 -3.36 -22.66 -11.67
N LYS A 139 -3.17 -23.30 -12.82
CA LYS A 139 -1.93 -23.22 -13.62
C LYS A 139 -1.68 -21.79 -14.10
N GLY A 140 -0.45 -21.52 -14.52
CA GLY A 140 -0.02 -20.21 -14.99
C GLY A 140 0.29 -19.26 -13.87
N GLU A 141 0.14 -17.95 -14.09
CA GLU A 141 0.59 -16.90 -13.18
C GLU A 141 -0.50 -15.85 -12.90
N ARG A 142 -0.61 -15.45 -11.66
CA ARG A 142 -1.24 -14.19 -11.26
C ARG A 142 -0.23 -13.06 -11.42
N ARG A 143 -0.65 -11.95 -12.04
CA ARG A 143 0.20 -10.78 -12.24
C ARG A 143 -0.52 -9.53 -11.76
N ILE A 144 0.03 -8.89 -10.75
CA ILE A 144 -0.44 -7.61 -10.23
C ILE A 144 0.72 -6.64 -10.09
N VAL A 145 0.42 -5.35 -10.24
CA VAL A 145 1.34 -4.28 -9.83
C VAL A 145 0.79 -3.64 -8.58
N VAL A 146 1.65 -3.47 -7.60
CA VAL A 146 1.32 -2.81 -6.34
C VAL A 146 1.93 -1.42 -6.34
N TYR A 147 1.09 -0.42 -6.08
CA TYR A 147 1.51 0.96 -5.83
C TYR A 147 1.15 1.32 -4.41
N ARG A 148 2.11 1.79 -3.64
CA ARG A 148 1.92 2.28 -2.28
C ARG A 148 2.17 3.77 -2.23
N TYR A 149 1.15 4.51 -1.78
CA TYR A 149 1.22 5.95 -1.66
C TYR A 149 1.15 6.37 -0.22
N GLY A 150 2.00 7.29 0.16
CA GLY A 150 2.02 7.94 1.47
C GLY A 150 2.03 9.45 1.35
N PRO A 151 2.04 10.17 2.47
CA PRO A 151 2.24 11.60 2.47
C PRO A 151 3.65 11.92 1.98
N SER A 152 3.78 12.96 1.19
CA SER A 152 5.03 13.34 0.55
C SER A 152 6.15 13.70 1.52
N TRP A 153 5.81 14.06 2.75
CA TRP A 153 6.77 14.39 3.81
C TRP A 153 7.31 13.20 4.60
N GLY A 154 6.80 11.98 4.37
CA GLY A 154 7.14 10.83 5.21
C GLY A 154 7.18 9.49 4.47
N PHE A 155 8.13 9.29 3.58
CA PHE A 155 8.42 7.96 3.05
C PHE A 155 9.31 7.17 4.02
N PHE A 156 9.16 5.84 4.09
CA PHE A 156 9.93 4.99 5.02
C PHE A 156 10.32 3.65 4.44
N ARG A 157 9.88 3.36 3.22
CA ARG A 157 10.21 2.13 2.53
C ARG A 157 11.52 2.28 1.74
N HIS A 158 11.74 1.43 0.79
CA HIS A 158 12.97 1.44 0.01
C HIS A 158 13.12 2.74 -0.80
N PRO A 159 14.31 3.33 -0.84
CA PRO A 159 14.54 4.52 -1.63
C PRO A 159 14.21 4.24 -3.10
N TYR A 160 13.21 4.93 -3.62
CA TYR A 160 12.87 4.91 -5.02
C TYR A 160 13.55 6.06 -5.73
N ARG A 161 14.34 5.74 -6.75
CA ARG A 161 15.00 6.75 -7.59
C ARG A 161 14.54 6.58 -9.04
N PRO A 162 13.67 7.45 -9.53
CA PRO A 162 13.19 7.39 -10.90
C PRO A 162 14.33 7.62 -11.89
N SER A 163 14.32 6.92 -13.02
CA SER A 163 15.30 7.12 -14.08
C SER A 163 15.11 8.47 -14.76
N LYS A 164 16.20 9.03 -15.34
CA LYS A 164 16.13 10.27 -16.14
C LYS A 164 15.13 10.15 -17.29
N LYS A 165 15.05 8.98 -17.93
CA LYS A 165 14.09 8.68 -19.00
C LYS A 165 12.64 8.74 -18.50
N LEU A 166 12.36 8.22 -17.30
CA LEU A 166 11.02 8.35 -16.71
C LEU A 166 10.71 9.83 -16.44
N LEU A 167 11.61 10.55 -15.78
CA LEU A 167 11.38 11.95 -15.41
C LEU A 167 11.16 12.86 -16.61
N SER A 168 11.83 12.62 -17.74
CA SER A 168 11.62 13.44 -18.96
C SER A 168 10.24 13.30 -19.58
N ASN A 169 9.52 12.21 -19.28
CA ASN A 169 8.18 11.97 -19.78
C ASN A 169 7.06 12.38 -18.80
N LEU A 170 7.41 12.95 -17.65
CA LEU A 170 6.46 13.34 -16.62
C LEU A 170 6.26 14.84 -16.57
N THR A 171 5.01 15.26 -16.29
CA THR A 171 4.71 16.64 -15.93
C THR A 171 5.33 17.01 -14.60
N GLU A 172 5.47 18.30 -14.29
CA GLU A 172 5.99 18.77 -13.00
C GLU A 172 5.18 18.26 -11.81
N PHE A 173 3.87 18.15 -11.99
CA PHE A 173 3.00 17.55 -10.97
C PHE A 173 3.31 16.06 -10.74
N GLN A 174 3.46 15.29 -11.83
CA GLN A 174 3.79 13.87 -11.74
C GLN A 174 5.19 13.63 -11.15
N LYS A 175 6.16 14.50 -11.47
CA LYS A 175 7.50 14.44 -10.85
C LYS A 175 7.43 14.54 -9.32
N LYS A 176 6.57 15.41 -8.78
CA LYS A 176 6.37 15.53 -7.32
C LYS A 176 5.83 14.26 -6.66
N ILE A 177 5.17 13.39 -7.41
CA ILE A 177 4.65 12.11 -6.89
C ILE A 177 5.73 11.02 -6.84
N VAL A 178 6.70 11.07 -7.74
CA VAL A 178 7.70 10.00 -7.90
C VAL A 178 9.09 10.36 -7.40
N MET A 179 9.39 11.64 -7.20
CA MET A 179 10.68 12.07 -6.69
C MET A 179 10.68 12.10 -5.17
N PRO A 180 11.77 11.62 -4.52
CA PRO A 180 11.96 11.82 -3.10
C PRO A 180 11.95 13.32 -2.79
N HIS A 181 11.33 13.68 -1.67
CA HIS A 181 11.36 15.06 -1.19
C HIS A 181 12.68 15.33 -0.48
N GLU A 182 13.37 16.33 -0.94
CA GLU A 182 14.54 16.86 -0.25
C GLU A 182 14.09 17.81 0.86
N GLN A 183 14.91 17.91 1.89
CA GLN A 183 14.65 18.87 2.95
C GLN A 183 14.66 20.28 2.38
N VAL A 184 13.62 21.05 2.62
CA VAL A 184 13.57 22.47 2.26
C VAL A 184 14.42 23.25 3.26
N LEU A 185 15.55 23.76 2.80
CA LEU A 185 16.42 24.57 3.60
C LEU A 185 15.85 25.97 3.76
N SER A 186 15.99 26.55 4.96
CA SER A 186 15.67 27.97 5.19
C SER A 186 16.43 28.85 4.20
N PRO A 187 15.80 29.87 3.61
CA PRO A 187 16.48 30.79 2.71
C PRO A 187 17.77 31.41 3.25
N ASN A 188 17.89 31.48 4.57
CA ASN A 188 19.06 32.01 5.26
C ASN A 188 20.17 30.98 5.50
N ASN A 189 19.92 29.70 5.26
CA ASN A 189 20.92 28.63 5.39
C ASN A 189 21.45 28.20 4.03
N LYS A 190 22.22 29.10 3.39
CA LYS A 190 22.92 28.80 2.13
C LYS A 190 24.09 27.83 2.28
N GLU A 191 24.43 27.41 3.49
CA GLU A 191 25.57 26.55 3.78
C GLU A 191 25.26 25.45 4.80
N ASN A 192 24.30 24.60 4.53
CA ASN A 192 24.32 23.30 5.21
C ASN A 192 25.12 22.32 4.34
N LYS A 193 26.43 22.41 4.45
CA LYS A 193 27.28 21.26 4.16
C LYS A 193 26.86 20.17 5.13
N ILE A 194 26.30 19.09 4.60
CA ILE A 194 26.06 17.87 5.36
C ILE A 194 27.40 17.42 5.94
N ILE A 195 27.48 17.40 7.26
CA ILE A 195 28.58 16.79 7.99
C ILE A 195 28.44 15.28 7.92
#